data_b233c476f0a302ec4c56a22108a710dd
#
_entry.id   b233c476f0a302ec4c56a22108a710dd
#
_cell.length_a   1.000
_cell.length_b   1.000
_cell.length_c   1.000
_cell.angle_alpha   90.00
_cell.angle_beta   90.00
_cell.angle_gamma   90.00
#
_symmetry.space_group_name_H-M   'P 1'
#
loop_
_entity.id
_entity.type
_entity.pdbx_description
1 polymer ?
#
loop_
_entity_poly.entity_id
_entity_poly.type
_entity_poly.pdbx_seq_one_letter_code
_entity_poly.pdbx_strand_id
1 'polypeptide(L)'
;MNLPFYIARRYLFSKKNHNAIKIISGISVCGVALATLALVCTLSVFNGFQDMVAGFFTAFDPELKITIREGKVFEPQGAAFQEVRSLPEIGVWTETLEENAMVQYKDRQAMAIIKGVEDNFEELTSIDSLLYGAGEFILHDSIVDYGVLGVELISELGTGLQFVDPLQVYAPKRNVRVNMANPSASFNRDYLFSPGVVFVVNQQKYDARYILTSLSFARNLFNYDTEVSAVELKLKPGADVTAVLRKIARILGDEFVVLDRYEQQADVFRIMEIEKFISYLFLTFILAIACFNVIGSLSMLILDKRED
;
A
#
# COMPACT_ATOMS: atom_id res chain seq x y z
N MET A 1 30.40 -14.16 -43.34
CA MET A 1 31.12 -14.35 -42.04
C MET A 1 32.03 -13.15 -41.85
N ASN A 2 31.83 -12.34 -40.78
CA ASN A 2 32.65 -11.13 -40.59
C ASN A 2 34.10 -11.53 -40.24
N LEU A 3 35.05 -11.13 -41.06
CA LEU A 3 36.49 -11.41 -40.92
C LEU A 3 37.01 -11.12 -39.49
N PRO A 4 36.63 -10.02 -38.82
CA PRO A 4 37.04 -9.73 -37.45
C PRO A 4 36.61 -10.80 -36.45
N PHE A 5 35.40 -11.32 -36.59
CA PHE A 5 34.87 -12.40 -35.71
C PHE A 5 35.57 -13.74 -35.91
N TYR A 6 35.93 -14.07 -37.16
CA TYR A 6 36.69 -15.26 -37.49
C TYR A 6 38.11 -15.19 -36.87
N ILE A 7 38.77 -14.05 -37.01
CA ILE A 7 40.09 -13.80 -36.42
C ILE A 7 40.02 -13.88 -34.90
N ALA A 8 39.06 -13.22 -34.25
CA ALA A 8 38.86 -13.23 -32.79
C ALA A 8 38.67 -14.67 -32.27
N ARG A 9 37.78 -15.46 -32.92
CA ARG A 9 37.55 -16.86 -32.54
C ARG A 9 38.79 -17.73 -32.68
N ARG A 10 39.54 -17.58 -33.78
CA ARG A 10 40.77 -18.34 -34.02
C ARG A 10 41.89 -17.98 -33.00
N TYR A 11 41.92 -16.73 -32.55
CA TYR A 11 42.86 -16.23 -31.51
C TYR A 11 42.52 -16.81 -30.14
N LEU A 12 41.28 -16.80 -29.75
CA LEU A 12 40.80 -17.35 -28.48
C LEU A 12 41.10 -18.85 -28.31
N PHE A 13 41.02 -19.63 -29.40
CA PHE A 13 41.17 -21.08 -29.37
C PHE A 13 42.51 -21.60 -29.93
N SER A 14 43.48 -20.71 -30.23
CA SER A 14 44.79 -21.09 -30.72
C SER A 14 45.62 -21.82 -29.64
N LYS A 15 46.25 -22.96 -30.03
CA LYS A 15 47.01 -23.82 -29.13
C LYS A 15 48.46 -23.35 -28.82
N LYS A 16 48.94 -22.29 -29.45
CA LYS A 16 50.31 -21.78 -29.28
C LYS A 16 50.38 -20.63 -28.28
N ASN A 17 51.11 -20.86 -27.21
CA ASN A 17 51.65 -19.97 -26.18
C ASN A 17 50.74 -18.91 -25.50
N HIS A 18 50.97 -18.77 -24.20
CA HIS A 18 50.44 -17.85 -23.19
C HIS A 18 49.10 -18.30 -22.55
N ASN A 19 49.19 -19.32 -21.71
CA ASN A 19 48.10 -19.76 -20.84
C ASN A 19 47.60 -18.60 -19.93
N ALA A 20 48.46 -17.68 -19.55
CA ALA A 20 48.09 -16.57 -18.67
C ALA A 20 47.07 -15.62 -19.33
N ILE A 21 47.27 -15.25 -20.59
CA ILE A 21 46.32 -14.34 -21.31
C ILE A 21 44.94 -14.96 -21.50
N LYS A 22 44.91 -16.28 -21.81
CA LYS A 22 43.65 -17.00 -21.95
C LYS A 22 42.89 -17.08 -20.64
N ILE A 23 43.58 -17.27 -19.53
CA ILE A 23 42.98 -17.30 -18.19
C ILE A 23 42.46 -15.92 -17.83
N ILE A 24 43.22 -14.83 -18.03
CA ILE A 24 42.77 -13.48 -17.75
C ILE A 24 41.58 -13.07 -18.59
N SER A 25 41.60 -13.37 -19.92
CA SER A 25 40.43 -13.14 -20.79
C SER A 25 39.23 -13.97 -20.37
N GLY A 26 39.43 -15.23 -19.97
CA GLY A 26 38.35 -16.07 -19.46
C GLY A 26 37.72 -15.51 -18.18
N ILE A 27 38.54 -15.06 -17.23
CA ILE A 27 38.08 -14.40 -16.00
C ILE A 27 37.27 -13.13 -16.32
N SER A 28 37.76 -12.30 -17.27
CA SER A 28 37.06 -11.08 -17.67
C SER A 28 35.68 -11.38 -18.31
N VAL A 29 35.60 -12.38 -19.19
CA VAL A 29 34.31 -12.82 -19.79
C VAL A 29 33.36 -13.34 -18.70
N CYS A 30 33.84 -14.18 -17.79
CA CYS A 30 33.05 -14.66 -16.67
C CYS A 30 32.58 -13.50 -15.77
N GLY A 31 33.45 -12.53 -15.49
CA GLY A 31 33.10 -11.36 -14.69
C GLY A 31 31.99 -10.53 -15.32
N VAL A 32 32.07 -10.23 -16.62
CA VAL A 32 31.01 -9.51 -17.36
C VAL A 32 29.73 -10.32 -17.41
N ALA A 33 29.82 -11.62 -17.66
CA ALA A 33 28.65 -12.51 -17.70
C ALA A 33 27.92 -12.54 -16.35
N LEU A 34 28.66 -12.66 -15.24
CA LEU A 34 28.10 -12.63 -13.89
C LEU A 34 27.48 -11.26 -13.55
N ALA A 35 28.15 -10.17 -13.93
CA ALA A 35 27.64 -8.82 -13.72
C ALA A 35 26.32 -8.60 -14.48
N THR A 36 26.26 -9.02 -15.75
CA THR A 36 25.05 -8.93 -16.57
C THR A 36 23.93 -9.79 -16.02
N LEU A 37 24.22 -11.02 -15.60
CA LEU A 37 23.26 -11.92 -14.98
C LEU A 37 22.70 -11.32 -13.69
N ALA A 38 23.54 -10.80 -12.80
CA ALA A 38 23.13 -10.15 -11.58
C ALA A 38 22.22 -8.93 -11.87
N LEU A 39 22.56 -8.13 -12.87
CA LEU A 39 21.78 -6.97 -13.28
C LEU A 39 20.38 -7.39 -13.78
N VAL A 40 20.31 -8.38 -14.67
CA VAL A 40 19.02 -8.87 -15.21
C VAL A 40 18.18 -9.48 -14.11
N CYS A 41 18.77 -10.31 -13.23
CA CYS A 41 18.04 -10.90 -12.10
C CYS A 41 17.48 -9.83 -11.17
N THR A 42 18.28 -8.82 -10.80
CA THR A 42 17.84 -7.75 -9.91
C THR A 42 16.71 -6.93 -10.53
N LEU A 43 16.83 -6.54 -11.80
CA LEU A 43 15.77 -5.81 -12.51
C LEU A 43 14.48 -6.65 -12.62
N SER A 44 14.60 -7.97 -12.89
CA SER A 44 13.46 -8.86 -12.95
C SER A 44 12.74 -9.00 -11.62
N VAL A 45 13.49 -9.09 -10.51
CA VAL A 45 12.92 -9.13 -9.16
C VAL A 45 12.19 -7.81 -8.86
N PHE A 46 12.77 -6.66 -9.19
CA PHE A 46 12.10 -5.37 -8.99
C PHE A 46 10.83 -5.22 -9.81
N ASN A 47 10.86 -5.60 -11.08
CA ASN A 47 9.65 -5.54 -11.91
C ASN A 47 8.55 -6.47 -11.37
N GLY A 48 8.89 -7.72 -11.03
CA GLY A 48 7.93 -8.64 -10.44
C GLY A 48 7.39 -8.16 -9.09
N PHE A 49 8.21 -7.48 -8.30
CA PHE A 49 7.78 -6.90 -7.02
C PHE A 49 6.85 -5.69 -7.24
N GLN A 50 7.11 -4.82 -8.24
CA GLN A 50 6.20 -3.73 -8.60
C GLN A 50 4.82 -4.27 -9.04
N ASP A 51 4.79 -5.33 -9.83
CA ASP A 51 3.54 -5.97 -10.23
C ASP A 51 2.81 -6.59 -9.03
N MET A 52 3.54 -7.20 -8.10
CA MET A 52 2.98 -7.72 -6.86
C MET A 52 2.38 -6.62 -5.99
N VAL A 53 3.07 -5.48 -5.84
CA VAL A 53 2.58 -4.32 -5.05
C VAL A 53 1.40 -3.65 -5.74
N ALA A 54 1.38 -3.59 -7.08
CA ALA A 54 0.20 -3.14 -7.80
C ALA A 54 -1.03 -4.02 -7.52
N GLY A 55 -0.81 -5.32 -7.22
CA GLY A 55 -1.84 -6.25 -6.73
C GLY A 55 -2.28 -6.01 -5.28
N PHE A 56 -1.54 -5.21 -4.50
CA PHE A 56 -1.94 -4.82 -3.14
C PHE A 56 -2.97 -3.68 -3.12
N PHE A 57 -3.18 -2.98 -4.23
CA PHE A 57 -4.31 -2.07 -4.32
C PHE A 57 -5.61 -2.87 -4.32
N THR A 58 -6.25 -2.82 -3.19
CA THR A 58 -7.49 -3.57 -2.98
C THR A 58 -8.70 -2.69 -3.26
N ALA A 59 -9.86 -3.33 -3.28
CA ALA A 59 -11.12 -2.63 -3.27
C ALA A 59 -11.29 -1.71 -2.02
N PHE A 60 -10.43 -1.87 -1.02
CA PHE A 60 -10.41 -1.03 0.18
C PHE A 60 -9.70 0.33 -0.02
N ASP A 61 -8.87 0.46 -1.06
CA ASP A 61 -8.13 1.68 -1.35
C ASP A 61 -8.88 2.50 -2.41
N PRO A 62 -9.45 3.66 -2.06
CA PRO A 62 -10.12 4.52 -3.01
C PRO A 62 -9.16 5.07 -4.07
N GLU A 63 -9.68 5.51 -5.22
CA GLU A 63 -8.84 6.08 -6.28
C GLU A 63 -8.18 7.39 -5.84
N LEU A 64 -8.92 8.22 -5.09
CA LEU A 64 -8.42 9.42 -4.44
C LEU A 64 -8.95 9.50 -3.01
N LYS A 65 -8.12 9.96 -2.10
CA LYS A 65 -8.45 10.19 -0.69
C LYS A 65 -8.05 11.60 -0.29
N ILE A 66 -8.99 12.38 0.21
CA ILE A 66 -8.76 13.73 0.72
C ILE A 66 -8.66 13.65 2.23
N THR A 67 -7.56 14.17 2.80
CA THR A 67 -7.33 14.23 4.25
C THR A 67 -6.86 15.62 4.65
N ILE A 68 -6.96 15.95 5.92
CA ILE A 68 -6.39 17.18 6.44
C ILE A 68 -4.88 17.03 6.64
N ARG A 69 -4.10 18.09 6.39
CA ARG A 69 -2.64 18.07 6.55
C ARG A 69 -2.22 18.05 8.02
N GLU A 70 -2.89 18.81 8.85
CA GLU A 70 -2.63 18.89 10.28
C GLU A 70 -3.92 18.60 11.04
N GLY A 71 -3.89 17.61 11.91
CA GLY A 71 -5.07 17.15 12.65
C GLY A 71 -5.46 15.73 12.30
N LYS A 72 -6.64 15.32 12.76
CA LYS A 72 -7.17 13.97 12.52
C LYS A 72 -8.47 13.99 11.73
N VAL A 73 -9.27 15.02 11.93
CA VAL A 73 -10.60 15.17 11.35
C VAL A 73 -10.83 16.59 10.87
N PHE A 74 -11.74 16.73 9.93
CA PHE A 74 -12.19 18.02 9.37
C PHE A 74 -13.67 17.96 9.00
N GLU A 75 -14.28 19.11 8.78
CA GLU A 75 -15.63 19.20 8.23
C GLU A 75 -15.57 19.34 6.71
N PRO A 76 -16.13 18.38 5.93
CA PRO A 76 -16.11 18.44 4.46
C PRO A 76 -17.20 19.40 3.94
N GLN A 77 -17.25 20.59 4.49
CA GLN A 77 -18.24 21.61 4.22
C GLN A 77 -17.59 22.87 3.63
N GLY A 78 -18.40 23.72 3.02
CA GLY A 78 -17.93 24.96 2.43
C GLY A 78 -17.87 24.94 0.91
N ALA A 79 -17.60 26.12 0.32
CA ALA A 79 -17.66 26.32 -1.12
C ALA A 79 -16.65 25.46 -1.88
N ALA A 80 -15.44 25.29 -1.34
CA ALA A 80 -14.39 24.50 -1.97
C ALA A 80 -14.78 23.01 -2.09
N PHE A 81 -15.33 22.41 -1.03
CA PHE A 81 -15.81 21.02 -1.07
C PHE A 81 -17.02 20.85 -1.99
N GLN A 82 -17.91 21.85 -2.03
CA GLN A 82 -19.03 21.83 -2.97
C GLN A 82 -18.56 21.92 -4.43
N GLU A 83 -17.53 22.74 -4.70
CA GLU A 83 -16.89 22.83 -6.01
C GLU A 83 -16.26 21.50 -6.41
N VAL A 84 -15.50 20.87 -5.51
CA VAL A 84 -14.91 19.54 -5.75
C VAL A 84 -16.01 18.51 -6.03
N ARG A 85 -17.05 18.45 -5.19
CA ARG A 85 -18.16 17.49 -5.35
C ARG A 85 -18.91 17.67 -6.67
N SER A 86 -18.92 18.88 -7.23
CA SER A 86 -19.58 19.20 -8.52
C SER A 86 -18.73 18.87 -9.74
N LEU A 87 -17.48 18.42 -9.58
CA LEU A 87 -16.61 18.07 -10.70
C LEU A 87 -17.18 16.92 -11.53
N PRO A 88 -17.26 17.06 -12.85
CA PRO A 88 -17.88 16.06 -13.73
C PRO A 88 -17.11 14.73 -13.74
N GLU A 89 -15.85 14.73 -13.35
CA GLU A 89 -14.98 13.57 -13.31
C GLU A 89 -15.24 12.67 -12.10
N ILE A 90 -15.88 13.19 -11.03
CA ILE A 90 -16.19 12.43 -9.83
C ILE A 90 -17.42 11.55 -10.09
N GLY A 91 -17.26 10.26 -9.81
CA GLY A 91 -18.33 9.27 -9.89
C GLY A 91 -19.01 9.04 -8.56
N VAL A 92 -18.22 8.76 -7.51
CA VAL A 92 -18.71 8.53 -6.15
C VAL A 92 -17.93 9.39 -5.17
N TRP A 93 -18.66 9.95 -4.22
CA TRP A 93 -18.15 10.72 -3.08
C TRP A 93 -18.64 10.05 -1.80
N THR A 94 -17.72 9.63 -0.95
CA THR A 94 -18.02 8.96 0.32
C THR A 94 -17.25 9.59 1.46
N GLU A 95 -17.94 9.96 2.51
CA GLU A 95 -17.35 10.43 3.75
C GLU A 95 -16.96 9.25 4.63
N THR A 96 -15.79 9.31 5.23
CA THR A 96 -15.30 8.24 6.11
C THR A 96 -14.71 8.79 7.40
N LEU A 97 -14.92 8.05 8.49
CA LEU A 97 -14.34 8.35 9.79
C LEU A 97 -13.58 7.12 10.31
N GLU A 98 -12.27 7.25 10.41
CA GLU A 98 -11.38 6.19 10.89
C GLU A 98 -10.74 6.60 12.21
N GLU A 99 -10.97 5.84 13.29
CA GLU A 99 -10.34 6.04 14.59
C GLU A 99 -10.07 4.72 15.30
N ASN A 100 -9.06 4.73 16.18
CA ASN A 100 -8.72 3.56 16.97
C ASN A 100 -9.69 3.37 18.14
N ALA A 101 -10.10 2.11 18.34
CA ALA A 101 -10.94 1.70 19.45
C ALA A 101 -10.44 0.35 20.01
N MET A 102 -10.78 0.08 21.27
CA MET A 102 -10.63 -1.25 21.83
C MET A 102 -11.95 -1.99 21.64
N VAL A 103 -11.87 -3.19 21.12
CA VAL A 103 -13.03 -4.06 20.96
C VAL A 103 -12.94 -5.25 21.89
N GLN A 104 -14.06 -5.65 22.44
CA GLN A 104 -14.15 -6.79 23.37
C GLN A 104 -15.29 -7.73 22.98
N TYR A 105 -14.95 -8.99 22.86
CA TYR A 105 -15.92 -10.05 22.70
C TYR A 105 -15.71 -11.09 23.80
N LYS A 106 -16.70 -11.23 24.70
CA LYS A 106 -16.59 -12.06 25.92
C LYS A 106 -15.33 -11.67 26.72
N ASP A 107 -14.40 -12.60 26.87
CA ASP A 107 -13.17 -12.43 27.65
C ASP A 107 -11.97 -11.97 26.82
N ARG A 108 -12.14 -11.82 25.49
CA ARG A 108 -11.06 -11.43 24.59
C ARG A 108 -11.19 -9.98 24.18
N GLN A 109 -10.04 -9.34 24.04
CA GLN A 109 -9.93 -7.94 23.66
C GLN A 109 -8.91 -7.78 22.54
N ALA A 110 -9.15 -6.85 21.64
CA ALA A 110 -8.22 -6.48 20.57
C ALA A 110 -8.28 -4.96 20.33
N MET A 111 -7.21 -4.42 19.74
CA MET A 111 -7.22 -3.06 19.23
C MET A 111 -7.65 -3.07 17.78
N ALA A 112 -8.68 -2.32 17.46
CA ALA A 112 -9.21 -2.23 16.11
C ALA A 112 -9.29 -0.77 15.62
N ILE A 113 -9.37 -0.61 14.32
CA ILE A 113 -9.69 0.66 13.68
C ILE A 113 -11.15 0.56 13.24
N ILE A 114 -11.97 1.41 13.81
CA ILE A 114 -13.37 1.55 13.39
C ILE A 114 -13.39 2.48 12.19
N LYS A 115 -13.82 1.96 11.04
CA LYS A 115 -14.04 2.74 9.84
C LYS A 115 -15.54 2.88 9.61
N GLY A 116 -16.06 4.05 9.99
CA GLY A 116 -17.43 4.45 9.66
C GLY A 116 -17.50 4.94 8.22
N VAL A 117 -18.43 4.42 7.46
CA VAL A 117 -18.63 4.73 6.04
C VAL A 117 -20.07 5.07 5.75
N GLU A 118 -20.32 5.84 4.68
CA GLU A 118 -21.67 6.12 4.18
C GLU A 118 -22.25 4.91 3.46
N ASP A 119 -23.57 4.93 3.25
CA ASP A 119 -24.33 3.82 2.62
C ASP A 119 -23.89 3.55 1.17
N ASN A 120 -23.30 4.53 0.50
CA ASN A 120 -22.78 4.41 -0.87
C ASN A 120 -21.39 3.80 -0.96
N PHE A 121 -20.86 3.25 0.13
CA PHE A 121 -19.52 2.65 0.16
C PHE A 121 -19.37 1.46 -0.80
N GLU A 122 -20.44 0.72 -1.07
CA GLU A 122 -20.45 -0.35 -2.08
C GLU A 122 -20.22 0.18 -3.50
N GLU A 123 -20.71 1.38 -3.80
CA GLU A 123 -20.46 2.01 -5.10
C GLU A 123 -19.02 2.49 -5.24
N LEU A 124 -18.42 2.93 -4.12
CA LEU A 124 -17.02 3.36 -4.07
C LEU A 124 -16.07 2.19 -4.31
N THR A 125 -16.33 1.08 -3.62
CA THR A 125 -15.47 -0.09 -3.57
C THR A 125 -16.18 -1.30 -4.19
N SER A 126 -15.43 -2.32 -4.54
CA SER A 126 -16.01 -3.62 -4.90
C SER A 126 -16.06 -4.53 -3.65
N ILE A 127 -16.62 -4.02 -2.54
CA ILE A 127 -16.58 -4.69 -1.24
C ILE A 127 -17.20 -6.09 -1.31
N ASP A 128 -18.24 -6.28 -2.10
CA ASP A 128 -18.91 -7.57 -2.28
C ASP A 128 -17.97 -8.69 -2.70
N SER A 129 -16.94 -8.36 -3.50
CA SER A 129 -15.93 -9.32 -3.94
C SER A 129 -14.98 -9.76 -2.83
N LEU A 130 -14.95 -9.04 -1.72
CA LEU A 130 -14.10 -9.28 -0.56
C LEU A 130 -14.87 -9.92 0.60
N LEU A 131 -16.19 -10.03 0.50
CA LEU A 131 -17.02 -10.59 1.56
C LEU A 131 -16.97 -12.11 1.59
N TYR A 132 -16.92 -12.64 2.80
CA TYR A 132 -17.01 -14.07 3.07
C TYR A 132 -18.04 -14.33 4.18
N GLY A 133 -19.04 -15.16 3.91
CA GLY A 133 -20.12 -15.49 4.83
C GLY A 133 -21.43 -15.73 4.10
N ALA A 134 -22.50 -15.97 4.85
CA ALA A 134 -23.84 -16.22 4.32
C ALA A 134 -24.80 -15.03 4.51
N GLY A 135 -24.33 -13.95 5.13
CA GLY A 135 -25.09 -12.71 5.32
C GLY A 135 -24.94 -11.74 4.16
N GLU A 136 -25.32 -10.50 4.41
CA GLU A 136 -25.27 -9.38 3.46
C GLU A 136 -24.44 -8.24 4.04
N PHE A 137 -23.94 -7.34 3.19
CA PHE A 137 -23.24 -6.13 3.63
C PHE A 137 -24.26 -5.11 4.13
N ILE A 138 -24.55 -5.18 5.42
CA ILE A 138 -25.45 -4.25 6.09
C ILE A 138 -24.68 -3.64 7.26
N LEU A 139 -24.69 -2.30 7.35
CA LEU A 139 -23.97 -1.57 8.39
C LEU A 139 -24.88 -1.04 9.49
N HIS A 140 -26.16 -0.83 9.19
CA HIS A 140 -27.17 -0.43 10.17
C HIS A 140 -28.58 -0.82 9.72
N ASP A 141 -29.47 -0.96 10.64
CA ASP A 141 -30.91 -0.98 10.43
C ASP A 141 -31.61 0.00 11.40
N SER A 142 -32.93 -0.09 11.50
CA SER A 142 -33.70 0.83 12.36
C SER A 142 -33.41 0.66 13.87
N ILE A 143 -32.73 -0.40 14.29
CA ILE A 143 -32.64 -0.81 15.71
C ILE A 143 -31.19 -0.99 16.14
N VAL A 144 -30.34 -1.54 15.28
CA VAL A 144 -28.97 -1.95 15.63
C VAL A 144 -27.97 -1.55 14.56
N ASP A 145 -26.75 -1.33 15.02
CA ASP A 145 -25.58 -1.12 14.17
C ASP A 145 -24.79 -2.42 14.00
N TYR A 146 -24.33 -2.66 12.79
CA TYR A 146 -23.57 -3.85 12.43
C TYR A 146 -22.09 -3.52 12.22
N GLY A 147 -21.25 -4.51 12.51
CA GLY A 147 -19.83 -4.45 12.27
C GLY A 147 -19.36 -5.57 11.35
N VAL A 148 -18.81 -5.23 10.20
CA VAL A 148 -18.14 -6.17 9.30
C VAL A 148 -16.65 -6.20 9.67
N LEU A 149 -16.21 -7.31 10.23
CA LEU A 149 -14.84 -7.48 10.76
C LEU A 149 -13.91 -8.04 9.68
N GLY A 150 -12.63 -7.68 9.77
CA GLY A 150 -11.60 -8.39 9.02
C GLY A 150 -11.41 -9.83 9.50
N VAL A 151 -11.08 -10.73 8.60
CA VAL A 151 -11.02 -12.17 8.85
C VAL A 151 -10.01 -12.57 9.94
N GLU A 152 -8.89 -11.89 10.06
CA GLU A 152 -7.90 -12.18 11.10
C GLU A 152 -8.38 -11.70 12.47
N LEU A 153 -9.10 -10.57 12.52
CA LEU A 153 -9.64 -10.01 13.74
C LEU A 153 -10.67 -10.94 14.41
N ILE A 154 -11.49 -11.66 13.62
CA ILE A 154 -12.41 -12.67 14.19
C ILE A 154 -11.66 -13.82 14.87
N SER A 155 -10.50 -14.19 14.34
CA SER A 155 -9.65 -15.24 14.95
C SER A 155 -9.03 -14.75 16.26
N GLU A 156 -8.58 -13.51 16.33
CA GLU A 156 -8.02 -12.89 17.53
C GLU A 156 -9.07 -12.77 18.63
N LEU A 157 -10.26 -12.30 18.31
CA LEU A 157 -11.39 -12.16 19.23
C LEU A 157 -12.04 -13.53 19.59
N GLY A 158 -11.74 -14.57 18.81
CA GLY A 158 -12.36 -15.90 18.99
C GLY A 158 -13.85 -15.90 18.70
N THR A 159 -14.29 -15.03 17.79
CA THR A 159 -15.65 -15.04 17.27
C THR A 159 -15.74 -16.00 16.09
N GLY A 160 -16.96 -16.32 15.66
CA GLY A 160 -17.18 -16.91 14.33
C GLY A 160 -17.50 -15.83 13.29
N LEU A 161 -17.78 -16.26 12.07
CA LEU A 161 -18.31 -15.37 11.02
C LEU A 161 -19.60 -14.67 11.48
N GLN A 162 -20.40 -15.38 12.23
CA GLN A 162 -21.61 -14.88 12.87
C GLN A 162 -21.47 -14.98 14.38
N PHE A 163 -21.41 -13.87 15.06
CA PHE A 163 -21.38 -13.83 16.52
C PHE A 163 -22.78 -13.44 17.04
N VAL A 164 -23.17 -14.12 18.13
CA VAL A 164 -24.52 -13.98 18.74
C VAL A 164 -24.53 -12.86 19.78
N ASP A 165 -23.49 -12.83 20.63
CA ASP A 165 -23.33 -11.75 21.59
C ASP A 165 -22.80 -10.49 20.90
N PRO A 166 -23.28 -9.28 21.25
CA PRO A 166 -22.78 -8.07 20.63
C PRO A 166 -21.32 -7.81 20.95
N LEU A 167 -20.57 -7.33 19.97
CA LEU A 167 -19.22 -6.86 20.12
C LEU A 167 -19.24 -5.51 20.86
N GLN A 168 -18.54 -5.42 21.98
CA GLN A 168 -18.42 -4.17 22.72
C GLN A 168 -17.28 -3.34 22.14
N VAL A 169 -17.54 -2.07 21.83
CA VAL A 169 -16.56 -1.14 21.30
C VAL A 169 -16.34 -0.02 22.31
N TYR A 170 -15.09 0.22 22.66
CA TYR A 170 -14.67 1.23 23.61
C TYR A 170 -13.81 2.29 22.91
N ALA A 171 -14.25 3.51 22.91
CA ALA A 171 -13.53 4.65 22.35
C ALA A 171 -13.17 5.65 23.46
N PRO A 172 -11.95 6.20 23.50
CA PRO A 172 -11.60 7.23 24.46
C PRO A 172 -12.43 8.49 24.22
N LYS A 173 -12.94 9.10 25.27
CA LYS A 173 -13.65 10.38 25.16
C LYS A 173 -12.71 11.48 24.73
N ARG A 174 -13.09 12.22 23.72
CA ARG A 174 -12.25 13.24 23.03
C ARG A 174 -11.68 14.30 23.96
N ASN A 175 -12.43 14.80 24.92
CA ASN A 175 -12.06 15.95 25.76
C ASN A 175 -11.82 15.58 27.23
N VAL A 176 -11.64 14.31 27.55
CA VAL A 176 -11.50 13.82 28.93
C VAL A 176 -10.14 13.19 29.10
N ARG A 177 -9.37 13.64 30.11
CA ARG A 177 -8.16 12.90 30.50
C ARG A 177 -8.55 11.59 31.15
N VAL A 178 -7.84 10.53 30.83
CA VAL A 178 -8.09 9.21 31.42
C VAL A 178 -7.95 9.30 32.94
N ASN A 179 -9.05 9.05 33.64
CA ASN A 179 -9.05 9.00 35.09
C ASN A 179 -8.65 7.60 35.55
N MET A 180 -7.44 7.48 36.09
CA MET A 180 -6.90 6.20 36.56
C MET A 180 -7.70 5.58 37.72
N ALA A 181 -8.45 6.38 38.49
CA ALA A 181 -9.30 5.89 39.56
C ALA A 181 -10.64 5.31 39.04
N ASN A 182 -11.12 5.78 37.89
CA ASN A 182 -12.30 5.27 37.22
C ASN A 182 -12.10 5.29 35.69
N PRO A 183 -11.35 4.34 35.14
CA PRO A 183 -11.04 4.32 33.70
C PRO A 183 -12.30 4.25 32.83
N SER A 184 -13.31 3.50 33.24
CA SER A 184 -14.56 3.31 32.48
C SER A 184 -15.31 4.62 32.21
N ALA A 185 -15.22 5.60 33.09
CA ALA A 185 -15.83 6.91 32.89
C ALA A 185 -15.16 7.75 31.77
N SER A 186 -13.96 7.35 31.35
CA SER A 186 -13.15 8.02 30.34
C SER A 186 -13.37 7.48 28.93
N PHE A 187 -14.20 6.46 28.78
CA PHE A 187 -14.50 5.83 27.49
C PHE A 187 -15.99 5.94 27.17
N ASN A 188 -16.28 6.12 25.91
CA ASN A 188 -17.60 5.83 25.34
C ASN A 188 -17.65 4.33 25.08
N ARG A 189 -18.82 3.73 25.21
CA ARG A 189 -19.07 2.32 24.92
C ARG A 189 -20.32 2.19 24.09
N ASP A 190 -20.21 1.39 23.03
CA ASP A 190 -21.34 1.03 22.18
C ASP A 190 -21.19 -0.42 21.69
N TYR A 191 -22.16 -0.92 20.97
CA TYR A 191 -22.28 -2.32 20.61
C TYR A 191 -22.48 -2.48 19.11
N LEU A 192 -21.75 -3.43 18.50
CA LEU A 192 -21.93 -3.85 17.13
C LEU A 192 -22.43 -5.29 17.07
N PHE A 193 -23.33 -5.54 16.15
CA PHE A 193 -23.86 -6.87 15.87
C PHE A 193 -23.25 -7.45 14.60
N SER A 194 -23.33 -8.77 14.44
CA SER A 194 -22.82 -9.43 13.24
C SER A 194 -23.82 -9.40 12.10
N PRO A 195 -23.43 -8.94 10.90
CA PRO A 195 -24.28 -9.08 9.72
C PRO A 195 -24.13 -10.46 9.05
N GLY A 196 -23.31 -11.37 9.64
CA GLY A 196 -23.09 -12.71 9.09
C GLY A 196 -22.06 -12.77 7.97
N VAL A 197 -21.35 -11.68 7.74
CA VAL A 197 -20.23 -11.58 6.79
C VAL A 197 -19.03 -10.93 7.43
N VAL A 198 -17.85 -11.26 6.89
CA VAL A 198 -16.55 -10.65 7.21
C VAL A 198 -15.86 -10.29 5.89
N PHE A 199 -14.91 -9.40 5.91
CA PHE A 199 -14.13 -9.11 4.73
C PHE A 199 -12.77 -9.79 4.75
N VAL A 200 -12.25 -10.12 3.57
CA VAL A 200 -10.95 -10.74 3.32
C VAL A 200 -10.23 -9.96 2.23
N VAL A 201 -9.26 -9.16 2.62
CA VAL A 201 -8.47 -8.33 1.72
C VAL A 201 -7.14 -9.01 1.33
N ASN A 202 -6.74 -10.02 2.11
CA ASN A 202 -5.42 -10.67 2.09
C ASN A 202 -4.27 -9.69 2.41
N GLN A 203 -4.56 -8.71 3.25
CA GLN A 203 -3.58 -7.79 3.81
C GLN A 203 -3.77 -7.68 5.31
N GLN A 204 -2.75 -8.05 6.09
CA GLN A 204 -2.76 -8.03 7.54
C GLN A 204 -3.16 -6.66 8.11
N LYS A 205 -2.79 -5.57 7.44
CA LYS A 205 -3.16 -4.20 7.83
C LYS A 205 -4.68 -4.04 7.98
N TYR A 206 -5.45 -4.60 7.04
CA TYR A 206 -6.90 -4.51 7.02
C TYR A 206 -7.55 -5.69 7.75
N ASP A 207 -7.14 -6.91 7.44
CA ASP A 207 -7.78 -8.14 7.92
C ASP A 207 -7.66 -8.34 9.43
N ALA A 208 -6.56 -7.84 10.05
CA ALA A 208 -6.33 -7.98 11.49
C ALA A 208 -6.84 -6.79 12.31
N ARG A 209 -7.19 -5.66 11.70
CA ARG A 209 -7.40 -4.43 12.48
C ARG A 209 -8.66 -3.65 12.16
N TYR A 210 -9.29 -3.81 10.99
CA TYR A 210 -10.41 -2.96 10.59
C TYR A 210 -11.75 -3.59 10.89
N ILE A 211 -12.68 -2.74 11.28
CA ILE A 211 -14.11 -3.01 11.39
C ILE A 211 -14.84 -1.93 10.61
N LEU A 212 -15.62 -2.35 9.60
CA LEU A 212 -16.51 -1.45 8.87
C LEU A 212 -17.83 -1.34 9.62
N THR A 213 -18.34 -0.14 9.74
CA THR A 213 -19.65 0.17 10.34
C THR A 213 -20.24 1.42 9.70
N SER A 214 -21.45 1.82 10.10
CA SER A 214 -22.06 3.04 9.62
C SER A 214 -21.32 4.29 10.08
N LEU A 215 -21.30 5.33 9.25
CA LEU A 215 -20.68 6.62 9.60
C LEU A 215 -21.35 7.24 10.84
N SER A 216 -22.67 7.06 10.96
CA SER A 216 -23.45 7.51 12.12
C SER A 216 -23.01 6.85 13.42
N PHE A 217 -22.80 5.53 13.42
CA PHE A 217 -22.25 4.82 14.58
C PHE A 217 -20.88 5.35 14.98
N ALA A 218 -19.97 5.47 14.01
CA ALA A 218 -18.62 5.97 14.29
C ALA A 218 -18.65 7.39 14.85
N ARG A 219 -19.45 8.29 14.29
CA ARG A 219 -19.60 9.67 14.81
C ARG A 219 -20.12 9.67 16.26
N ASN A 220 -21.13 8.89 16.54
CA ASN A 220 -21.70 8.77 17.89
C ASN A 220 -20.68 8.24 18.89
N LEU A 221 -19.97 7.15 18.54
CA LEU A 221 -18.99 6.51 19.40
C LEU A 221 -17.84 7.46 19.77
N PHE A 222 -17.33 8.21 18.78
CA PHE A 222 -16.16 9.09 18.96
C PHE A 222 -16.51 10.54 19.33
N ASN A 223 -17.80 10.86 19.50
CA ASN A 223 -18.28 12.22 19.78
C ASN A 223 -17.89 13.22 18.68
N TYR A 224 -18.18 12.89 17.45
CA TYR A 224 -18.11 13.76 16.29
C TYR A 224 -19.55 14.08 15.79
N ASP A 225 -19.73 15.27 15.28
CA ASP A 225 -21.04 15.67 14.69
C ASP A 225 -21.01 15.48 13.17
N THR A 226 -20.29 16.34 12.47
CA THR A 226 -20.18 16.36 11.00
C THR A 226 -18.79 16.08 10.50
N GLU A 227 -17.84 15.99 11.42
CA GLU A 227 -16.44 15.77 11.10
C GLU A 227 -16.20 14.38 10.48
N VAL A 228 -15.17 14.33 9.64
CA VAL A 228 -14.69 13.11 8.97
C VAL A 228 -13.18 13.04 9.04
N SER A 229 -12.61 11.85 8.96
CA SER A 229 -11.16 11.68 8.85
C SER A 229 -10.67 11.77 7.40
N ALA A 230 -11.53 11.42 6.46
CA ALA A 230 -11.26 11.51 5.03
C ALA A 230 -12.53 11.62 4.19
N VAL A 231 -12.35 12.11 2.97
CA VAL A 231 -13.32 11.94 1.88
C VAL A 231 -12.67 11.04 0.84
N GLU A 232 -13.34 9.97 0.52
CA GLU A 232 -12.89 8.96 -0.42
C GLU A 232 -13.66 9.09 -1.74
N LEU A 233 -12.93 9.05 -2.86
CA LEU A 233 -13.48 9.34 -4.18
C LEU A 233 -13.22 8.19 -5.16
N LYS A 234 -14.22 7.91 -5.98
CA LYS A 234 -14.09 7.10 -7.19
C LYS A 234 -14.35 7.98 -8.41
N LEU A 235 -13.47 7.93 -9.37
CA LEU A 235 -13.60 8.69 -10.59
C LEU A 235 -14.48 7.95 -11.61
N LYS A 236 -15.03 8.70 -12.54
CA LYS A 236 -15.73 8.10 -13.68
C LYS A 236 -14.75 7.40 -14.61
N PRO A 237 -15.15 6.32 -15.29
CA PRO A 237 -14.29 5.61 -16.23
C PRO A 237 -13.68 6.54 -17.28
N GLY A 238 -12.35 6.44 -17.44
CA GLY A 238 -11.59 7.24 -18.41
C GLY A 238 -11.10 8.60 -17.91
N ALA A 239 -11.38 8.98 -16.66
CA ALA A 239 -10.81 10.20 -16.06
C ALA A 239 -9.31 10.04 -15.80
N ASP A 240 -8.53 11.08 -16.04
CA ASP A 240 -7.11 11.14 -15.68
C ASP A 240 -6.96 11.44 -14.19
N VAL A 241 -6.60 10.42 -13.40
CA VAL A 241 -6.43 10.51 -11.94
C VAL A 241 -5.47 11.65 -11.56
N THR A 242 -4.34 11.76 -12.24
CA THR A 242 -3.32 12.78 -11.94
C THR A 242 -3.82 14.20 -12.23
N ALA A 243 -4.56 14.40 -13.32
CA ALA A 243 -5.14 15.69 -13.66
C ALA A 243 -6.22 16.11 -12.64
N VAL A 244 -7.09 15.17 -12.25
CA VAL A 244 -8.15 15.39 -11.26
C VAL A 244 -7.55 15.69 -9.89
N LEU A 245 -6.55 14.90 -9.45
CA LEU A 245 -5.83 15.13 -8.19
C LEU A 245 -5.30 16.57 -8.10
N ARG A 246 -4.57 17.04 -9.15
CA ARG A 246 -4.04 18.40 -9.16
C ARG A 246 -5.14 19.46 -9.16
N LYS A 247 -6.28 19.20 -9.79
CA LYS A 247 -7.44 20.09 -9.83
C LYS A 247 -8.05 20.23 -8.43
N ILE A 248 -8.28 19.11 -7.74
CA ILE A 248 -8.82 19.07 -6.38
C ILE A 248 -7.84 19.76 -5.40
N ALA A 249 -6.55 19.43 -5.45
CA ALA A 249 -5.55 20.04 -4.60
C ALA A 249 -5.48 21.57 -4.76
N ARG A 250 -5.69 22.07 -5.98
CA ARG A 250 -5.75 23.54 -6.23
C ARG A 250 -6.99 24.19 -5.64
N ILE A 251 -8.14 23.50 -5.67
CA ILE A 251 -9.41 24.03 -5.12
C ILE A 251 -9.36 24.05 -3.60
N LEU A 252 -8.84 22.97 -2.99
CA LEU A 252 -8.82 22.81 -1.52
C LEU A 252 -7.66 23.58 -0.84
N GLY A 253 -6.57 23.88 -1.59
CA GLY A 253 -5.40 24.57 -1.05
C GLY A 253 -4.51 23.72 -0.15
N ASP A 254 -3.59 24.37 0.57
CA ASP A 254 -2.53 23.70 1.33
C ASP A 254 -2.99 23.06 2.65
N GLU A 255 -4.20 23.34 3.09
CA GLU A 255 -4.76 22.76 4.32
C GLU A 255 -5.06 21.28 4.17
N PHE A 256 -5.39 20.86 2.94
CA PHE A 256 -5.76 19.49 2.63
C PHE A 256 -4.70 18.80 1.80
N VAL A 257 -4.67 17.48 1.90
CA VAL A 257 -3.82 16.60 1.09
C VAL A 257 -4.72 15.67 0.30
N VAL A 258 -4.51 15.63 -1.01
CA VAL A 258 -5.20 14.69 -1.89
C VAL A 258 -4.22 13.58 -2.24
N LEU A 259 -4.52 12.36 -1.86
CA LEU A 259 -3.67 11.20 -2.01
C LEU A 259 -4.23 10.29 -3.10
N ASP A 260 -3.39 9.86 -4.02
CA ASP A 260 -3.70 8.75 -4.91
C ASP A 260 -3.47 7.39 -4.21
N ARG A 261 -3.75 6.28 -4.89
CA ARG A 261 -3.55 4.93 -4.33
C ARG A 261 -2.09 4.68 -3.93
N TYR A 262 -1.12 5.23 -4.65
CA TYR A 262 0.30 5.07 -4.35
C TYR A 262 0.69 5.85 -3.09
N GLU A 263 0.22 7.08 -2.98
CA GLU A 263 0.49 7.96 -1.85
C GLU A 263 -0.19 7.48 -0.56
N GLN A 264 -1.36 6.84 -0.66
CA GLN A 264 -2.04 6.19 0.47
C GLN A 264 -1.23 5.04 1.08
N GLN A 265 -0.34 4.43 0.30
CA GLN A 265 0.57 3.37 0.72
C GLN A 265 2.05 3.82 0.71
N ALA A 266 2.28 5.11 0.93
CA ALA A 266 3.60 5.74 0.83
C ALA A 266 4.70 5.03 1.63
N ASP A 267 4.37 4.45 2.78
CA ASP A 267 5.34 3.73 3.62
C ASP A 267 5.94 2.52 2.90
N VAL A 268 5.10 1.75 2.20
CA VAL A 268 5.55 0.59 1.41
C VAL A 268 6.38 1.05 0.22
N PHE A 269 5.89 2.06 -0.51
CA PHE A 269 6.59 2.59 -1.70
C PHE A 269 7.92 3.27 -1.35
N ARG A 270 8.02 3.96 -0.22
CA ARG A 270 9.27 4.59 0.24
C ARG A 270 10.33 3.54 0.55
N ILE A 271 9.97 2.44 1.20
CA ILE A 271 10.90 1.33 1.44
C ILE A 271 11.39 0.77 0.12
N MET A 272 10.50 0.55 -0.85
CA MET A 272 10.87 0.08 -2.19
C MET A 272 11.81 1.02 -2.94
N GLU A 273 11.59 2.34 -2.88
CA GLU A 273 12.48 3.32 -3.50
C GLU A 273 13.89 3.28 -2.91
N ILE A 274 13.98 3.15 -1.59
CA ILE A 274 15.27 3.02 -0.89
C ILE A 274 15.98 1.72 -1.31
N GLU A 275 15.29 0.59 -1.32
CA GLU A 275 15.84 -0.70 -1.75
C GLU A 275 16.30 -0.67 -3.21
N LYS A 276 15.50 -0.06 -4.09
CA LYS A 276 15.84 0.15 -5.50
C LYS A 276 17.11 1.00 -5.65
N PHE A 277 17.21 2.10 -4.91
CA PHE A 277 18.40 2.95 -4.92
C PHE A 277 19.65 2.21 -4.45
N ILE A 278 19.56 1.47 -3.35
CA ILE A 278 20.65 0.64 -2.82
C ILE A 278 21.09 -0.41 -3.85
N SER A 279 20.14 -1.07 -4.48
CA SER A 279 20.43 -2.08 -5.51
C SER A 279 21.10 -1.48 -6.74
N TYR A 280 20.67 -0.31 -7.22
CA TYR A 280 21.35 0.39 -8.30
C TYR A 280 22.78 0.77 -7.92
N LEU A 281 23.03 1.17 -6.68
CA LEU A 281 24.35 1.48 -6.19
C LEU A 281 25.27 0.25 -6.26
N PHE A 282 24.82 -0.89 -5.73
CA PHE A 282 25.57 -2.15 -5.80
C PHE A 282 25.81 -2.61 -7.23
N LEU A 283 24.80 -2.55 -8.09
CA LEU A 283 24.95 -2.90 -9.51
C LEU A 283 25.95 -2.02 -10.23
N THR A 284 25.99 -0.73 -9.91
CA THR A 284 26.99 0.21 -10.45
C THR A 284 28.39 -0.17 -10.04
N PHE A 285 28.61 -0.56 -8.77
CA PHE A 285 29.90 -1.06 -8.31
C PHE A 285 30.33 -2.35 -9.02
N ILE A 286 29.42 -3.31 -9.16
CA ILE A 286 29.68 -4.56 -9.87
C ILE A 286 30.06 -4.28 -11.33
N LEU A 287 29.34 -3.37 -11.99
CA LEU A 287 29.61 -2.97 -13.36
C LEU A 287 30.97 -2.26 -13.49
N ALA A 288 31.32 -1.38 -12.54
CA ALA A 288 32.61 -0.73 -12.50
C ALA A 288 33.75 -1.75 -12.38
N ILE A 289 33.63 -2.72 -11.47
CA ILE A 289 34.63 -3.80 -11.31
C ILE A 289 34.75 -4.61 -12.61
N ALA A 290 33.64 -4.94 -13.26
CA ALA A 290 33.65 -5.65 -14.54
C ALA A 290 34.36 -4.83 -15.63
N CYS A 291 34.12 -3.53 -15.70
CA CYS A 291 34.81 -2.63 -16.65
C CYS A 291 36.34 -2.59 -16.40
N PHE A 292 36.77 -2.47 -15.14
CA PHE A 292 38.18 -2.52 -14.80
C PHE A 292 38.85 -3.84 -15.19
N ASN A 293 38.16 -4.97 -14.98
CA ASN A 293 38.67 -6.28 -15.41
C ASN A 293 38.84 -6.36 -16.94
N VAL A 294 37.89 -5.80 -17.72
CA VAL A 294 37.97 -5.76 -19.19
C VAL A 294 39.13 -4.86 -19.63
N ILE A 295 39.29 -3.67 -19.05
CA ILE A 295 40.37 -2.73 -19.36
C ILE A 295 41.72 -3.39 -19.04
N GLY A 296 41.85 -4.04 -17.87
CA GLY A 296 43.07 -4.74 -17.49
C GLY A 296 43.45 -5.86 -18.46
N SER A 297 42.45 -6.68 -18.86
CA SER A 297 42.63 -7.75 -19.83
C SER A 297 43.05 -7.23 -21.22
N LEU A 298 42.42 -6.17 -21.72
CA LEU A 298 42.76 -5.54 -23.00
C LEU A 298 44.11 -4.93 -22.97
N SER A 299 44.50 -4.21 -21.88
CA SER A 299 45.80 -3.59 -21.71
C SER A 299 46.94 -4.63 -21.74
N MET A 300 46.75 -5.78 -21.05
CA MET A 300 47.69 -6.88 -21.05
C MET A 300 47.83 -7.48 -22.45
N LEU A 301 46.76 -7.66 -23.17
CA LEU A 301 46.75 -8.19 -24.53
C LEU A 301 47.46 -7.25 -25.53
N ILE A 302 47.31 -5.95 -25.36
CA ILE A 302 47.99 -4.94 -26.18
C ILE A 302 49.52 -4.93 -25.89
N LEU A 303 49.93 -5.05 -24.64
CA LEU A 303 51.33 -5.08 -24.23
C LEU A 303 52.07 -6.32 -24.80
N ASP A 304 51.43 -7.49 -24.71
CA ASP A 304 51.97 -8.74 -25.23
C ASP A 304 52.18 -8.70 -26.76
N LYS A 305 51.27 -8.00 -27.45
CA LYS A 305 51.38 -7.82 -28.92
C LYS A 305 52.36 -6.77 -29.38
N ARG A 306 52.84 -5.92 -28.48
CA ARG A 306 53.84 -4.89 -28.79
C ARG A 306 55.26 -5.45 -28.79
N GLU A 307 55.49 -6.57 -28.15
CA GLU A 307 56.79 -7.28 -28.11
C GLU A 307 56.97 -8.29 -29.27
N ASP A 308 55.89 -8.70 -29.99
CA ASP A 308 55.93 -9.48 -31.22
C ASP A 308 56.02 -8.55 -32.47
#